data_1726d82aa1f78174c54ccf52662a240e
#
_entry.id   1726d82aa1f78174c54ccf52662a240e
#
_cell.length_a   1.000
_cell.length_b   1.000
_cell.length_c   1.000
_cell.angle_alpha   90.00
_cell.angle_beta   90.00
_cell.angle_gamma   90.00
#
_symmetry.space_group_name_H-M   'P 1'
#
loop_
_entity.id
_entity.type
_entity.pdbx_description
1 polymer ?
#
loop_
_entity_poly.entity_id
_entity_poly.type
_entity_poly.pdbx_seq_one_letter_code
_entity_poly.pdbx_strand_id
1 'polypeptide(L)'
;MSAMRTDSRVLLVIADSSRSGGPEHVLTLAQELSAAGSSPLVACPPGELVERCRELGVAVSSLSMRGRGWASAPVRLRQLSRRWQASVVHSHGLRAGTLLRRARTGAPQVHSHHLDGWFTASPLRVAIHRHELRVLCRAAQLQIAVSNAVAEFLTDEVGADSRRVRVIANGIHPLPAVPRTAPDGRRVGVLARLTQSKGVDIAILALATPAGRSLTLNIGGAGPELAALVDLAFTVGVADRVNFLGEVRDREQFFAGCDLAWVPSRAEPFGLVACEAMSSGLPVVASRVGGLTEILDPPLAGLVVMPANPAALASVSAGLLDDPERYAALSAAGPERVRRRFSSTRMGVLTRGVYREVTGL
;
A
#
# COMPACT_ATOMS: atom_id res chain seq x y z
N MET A 1 -0.95 -39.25 1.21
CA MET A 1 -0.69 -37.82 1.25
C MET A 1 0.53 -37.53 0.37
N SER A 2 0.30 -37.10 -0.87
CA SER A 2 1.36 -36.84 -1.86
C SER A 2 2.14 -35.60 -1.37
N ALA A 3 3.45 -35.76 -1.21
CA ALA A 3 4.35 -34.64 -0.89
C ALA A 3 4.22 -33.58 -2.00
N MET A 4 3.60 -32.44 -1.66
CA MET A 4 3.48 -31.30 -2.56
C MET A 4 4.88 -30.91 -3.04
N ARG A 5 5.06 -30.82 -4.36
CA ARG A 5 6.26 -30.20 -4.95
C ARG A 5 6.37 -28.78 -4.37
N THR A 6 7.29 -28.61 -3.43
CA THR A 6 7.54 -27.37 -2.69
C THR A 6 8.27 -26.30 -3.50
N ASP A 7 8.62 -26.58 -4.75
CA ASP A 7 9.45 -25.68 -5.57
C ASP A 7 8.63 -25.00 -6.69
N SER A 8 7.63 -24.19 -6.30
CA SER A 8 6.98 -23.32 -7.28
C SER A 8 7.85 -22.09 -7.55
N ARG A 9 8.39 -21.97 -8.77
CA ARG A 9 9.20 -20.83 -9.21
C ARG A 9 8.30 -19.68 -9.66
N VAL A 10 8.28 -18.60 -8.89
CA VAL A 10 7.41 -17.45 -9.12
C VAL A 10 8.22 -16.29 -9.66
N LEU A 11 7.81 -15.70 -10.80
CA LEU A 11 8.37 -14.46 -11.31
C LEU A 11 7.46 -13.29 -10.94
N LEU A 12 7.89 -12.45 -9.99
CA LEU A 12 7.22 -11.20 -9.59
C LEU A 12 7.74 -10.06 -10.44
N VAL A 13 6.86 -9.30 -11.10
CA VAL A 13 7.24 -8.20 -12.00
C VAL A 13 6.64 -6.89 -11.53
N ILE A 14 7.47 -5.89 -11.26
CA ILE A 14 7.04 -4.54 -10.90
C ILE A 14 7.86 -3.49 -11.66
N ALA A 15 7.21 -2.43 -12.16
CA ALA A 15 7.87 -1.36 -12.93
C ALA A 15 8.24 -0.12 -12.08
N ASP A 16 8.28 -0.29 -10.77
CA ASP A 16 8.74 0.68 -9.79
C ASP A 16 9.74 0.03 -8.84
N SER A 17 10.76 0.79 -8.42
CA SER A 17 11.79 0.33 -7.48
C SER A 17 12.04 1.36 -6.38
N SER A 18 11.15 2.34 -6.22
CA SER A 18 11.20 3.33 -5.14
C SER A 18 10.71 2.74 -3.82
N ARG A 19 10.94 3.47 -2.74
CA ARG A 19 10.38 3.13 -1.42
C ARG A 19 8.91 3.57 -1.34
N SER A 20 8.03 2.77 -1.93
CA SER A 20 6.59 3.04 -1.98
C SER A 20 5.77 1.77 -1.74
N GLY A 21 4.46 1.88 -1.55
CA GLY A 21 3.60 0.75 -1.16
C GLY A 21 3.62 -0.45 -2.11
N GLY A 22 3.76 -0.23 -3.42
CA GLY A 22 3.85 -1.33 -4.40
C GLY A 22 5.13 -2.16 -4.24
N PRO A 23 6.33 -1.57 -4.29
CA PRO A 23 7.58 -2.27 -4.01
C PRO A 23 7.63 -2.93 -2.63
N GLU A 24 7.10 -2.29 -1.58
CA GLU A 24 6.99 -2.89 -0.25
C GLU A 24 6.14 -4.17 -0.28
N HIS A 25 4.99 -4.11 -0.92
CA HIS A 25 4.13 -5.28 -1.09
C HIS A 25 4.84 -6.43 -1.82
N VAL A 26 5.55 -6.14 -2.92
CA VAL A 26 6.28 -7.16 -3.69
C VAL A 26 7.38 -7.80 -2.87
N LEU A 27 8.14 -7.02 -2.12
CA LEU A 27 9.21 -7.49 -1.24
C LEU A 27 8.66 -8.39 -0.14
N THR A 28 7.62 -7.94 0.56
CA THR A 28 6.92 -8.69 1.61
C THR A 28 6.35 -10.01 1.05
N LEU A 29 5.72 -9.97 -0.13
CA LEU A 29 5.20 -11.17 -0.77
C LEU A 29 6.33 -12.16 -1.14
N ALA A 30 7.45 -11.65 -1.67
CA ALA A 30 8.60 -12.50 -2.00
C ALA A 30 9.17 -13.21 -0.76
N GLN A 31 9.27 -12.51 0.38
CA GLN A 31 9.70 -13.11 1.64
C GLN A 31 8.73 -14.22 2.11
N GLU A 32 7.44 -13.99 2.06
CA GLU A 32 6.43 -14.98 2.45
C GLU A 32 6.40 -16.22 1.52
N LEU A 33 6.65 -16.01 0.23
CA LEU A 33 6.80 -17.10 -0.74
C LEU A 33 8.06 -17.92 -0.45
N SER A 34 9.19 -17.27 -0.17
CA SER A 34 10.44 -17.94 0.20
C SER A 34 10.28 -18.73 1.50
N ALA A 35 9.71 -18.13 2.54
CA ALA A 35 9.45 -18.78 3.82
C ALA A 35 8.54 -20.03 3.69
N ALA A 36 7.69 -20.03 2.66
CA ALA A 36 6.79 -21.15 2.36
C ALA A 36 7.38 -22.19 1.40
N GLY A 37 8.69 -22.12 1.08
CA GLY A 37 9.39 -23.09 0.23
C GLY A 37 9.21 -22.87 -1.27
N SER A 38 8.67 -21.72 -1.71
CA SER A 38 8.68 -21.31 -3.11
C SER A 38 9.98 -20.56 -3.45
N SER A 39 10.31 -20.51 -4.74
CA SER A 39 11.47 -19.77 -5.24
C SER A 39 11.03 -18.52 -6.01
N PRO A 40 10.81 -17.36 -5.32
CA PRO A 40 10.46 -16.10 -6.00
C PRO A 40 11.69 -15.45 -6.64
N LEU A 41 11.48 -14.84 -7.82
CA LEU A 41 12.42 -13.94 -8.47
C LEU A 41 11.71 -12.60 -8.72
N VAL A 42 12.27 -11.52 -8.19
CA VAL A 42 11.74 -10.18 -8.42
C VAL A 42 12.40 -9.55 -9.64
N ALA A 43 11.62 -9.17 -10.66
CA ALA A 43 12.06 -8.38 -11.80
C ALA A 43 11.57 -6.93 -11.65
N CYS A 44 12.51 -5.99 -11.47
CA CYS A 44 12.21 -4.57 -11.27
C CYS A 44 13.27 -3.67 -11.93
N PRO A 45 12.99 -2.36 -12.13
CA PRO A 45 14.01 -1.41 -12.57
C PRO A 45 15.17 -1.31 -11.56
N PRO A 46 16.35 -0.80 -11.99
CA PRO A 46 17.40 -0.40 -11.05
C PRO A 46 16.87 0.58 -10.00
N GLY A 47 17.27 0.43 -8.75
CA GLY A 47 16.89 1.30 -7.65
C GLY A 47 16.83 0.57 -6.32
N GLU A 48 16.27 1.21 -5.31
CA GLU A 48 16.29 0.78 -3.91
C GLU A 48 15.71 -0.63 -3.68
N LEU A 49 14.67 -1.02 -4.42
CA LEU A 49 14.10 -2.36 -4.29
C LEU A 49 15.12 -3.46 -4.62
N VAL A 50 16.03 -3.23 -5.59
CA VAL A 50 17.09 -4.20 -5.95
C VAL A 50 18.02 -4.43 -4.76
N GLU A 51 18.44 -3.36 -4.11
CA GLU A 51 19.34 -3.40 -2.95
C GLU A 51 18.68 -4.12 -1.78
N ARG A 52 17.46 -3.75 -1.47
CA ARG A 52 16.67 -4.37 -0.40
C ARG A 52 16.38 -5.85 -0.63
N CYS A 53 16.11 -6.27 -1.87
CA CYS A 53 16.00 -7.69 -2.21
C CYS A 53 17.29 -8.42 -1.90
N ARG A 54 18.44 -7.86 -2.25
CA ARG A 54 19.76 -8.48 -1.98
C ARG A 54 20.05 -8.58 -0.49
N GLU A 55 19.79 -7.51 0.27
CA GLU A 55 19.96 -7.47 1.73
C GLU A 55 19.13 -8.57 2.43
N LEU A 56 17.92 -8.83 1.92
CA LEU A 56 16.98 -9.81 2.48
C LEU A 56 17.08 -11.21 1.84
N GLY A 57 18.08 -11.44 1.00
CA GLY A 57 18.30 -12.74 0.35
C GLY A 57 17.24 -13.12 -0.68
N VAL A 58 16.46 -12.17 -1.18
CA VAL A 58 15.45 -12.38 -2.22
C VAL A 58 16.11 -12.30 -3.59
N ALA A 59 15.93 -13.33 -4.43
CA ALA A 59 16.45 -13.32 -5.79
C ALA A 59 15.86 -12.15 -6.60
N VAL A 60 16.72 -11.38 -7.26
CA VAL A 60 16.32 -10.19 -8.01
C VAL A 60 17.04 -10.07 -9.34
N SER A 61 16.30 -9.65 -10.37
CA SER A 61 16.81 -9.31 -11.70
C SER A 61 16.50 -7.86 -12.01
N SER A 62 17.54 -7.04 -12.13
CA SER A 62 17.39 -5.64 -12.52
C SER A 62 17.11 -5.52 -14.02
N LEU A 63 15.97 -4.92 -14.37
CA LEU A 63 15.50 -4.81 -15.74
C LEU A 63 14.89 -3.42 -15.97
N SER A 64 15.48 -2.61 -16.85
CA SER A 64 14.90 -1.32 -17.22
C SER A 64 13.55 -1.51 -17.92
N MET A 65 12.52 -0.84 -17.39
CA MET A 65 11.13 -0.91 -17.85
C MET A 65 10.59 0.49 -18.26
N ARG A 66 11.49 1.45 -18.47
CA ARG A 66 11.17 2.84 -18.88
C ARG A 66 12.13 3.31 -19.98
N GLY A 67 11.76 4.38 -20.66
CA GLY A 67 12.58 4.98 -21.71
C GLY A 67 12.98 3.95 -22.78
N ARG A 68 14.26 3.93 -23.17
CA ARG A 68 14.80 2.98 -24.17
C ARG A 68 14.62 1.50 -23.76
N GLY A 69 14.55 1.20 -22.47
CA GLY A 69 14.32 -0.17 -21.96
C GLY A 69 12.90 -0.70 -22.19
N TRP A 70 11.92 0.17 -22.42
CA TRP A 70 10.53 -0.21 -22.65
C TRP A 70 10.35 -1.19 -23.81
N ALA A 71 10.98 -0.91 -24.95
CA ALA A 71 10.83 -1.74 -26.15
C ALA A 71 11.43 -3.16 -25.99
N SER A 72 12.55 -3.29 -25.28
CA SER A 72 13.24 -4.57 -25.06
C SER A 72 12.72 -5.35 -23.86
N ALA A 73 12.04 -4.71 -22.91
CA ALA A 73 11.58 -5.32 -21.68
C ALA A 73 10.71 -6.58 -21.90
N PRO A 74 9.76 -6.63 -22.85
CA PRO A 74 8.95 -7.83 -23.06
C PRO A 74 9.79 -9.06 -23.48
N VAL A 75 10.79 -8.85 -24.34
CA VAL A 75 11.69 -9.94 -24.78
C VAL A 75 12.52 -10.43 -23.60
N ARG A 76 13.08 -9.51 -22.82
CA ARG A 76 13.88 -9.84 -21.63
C ARG A 76 13.04 -10.54 -20.56
N LEU A 77 11.81 -10.10 -20.32
CA LEU A 77 10.88 -10.76 -19.38
C LEU A 77 10.55 -12.19 -19.82
N ARG A 78 10.33 -12.41 -21.13
CA ARG A 78 10.14 -13.75 -21.68
C ARG A 78 11.35 -14.64 -21.46
N GLN A 79 12.56 -14.14 -21.77
CA GLN A 79 13.80 -14.87 -21.54
C GLN A 79 14.02 -15.17 -20.06
N LEU A 80 13.77 -14.20 -19.19
CA LEU A 80 13.89 -14.37 -17.74
C LEU A 80 12.92 -15.43 -17.22
N SER A 81 11.64 -15.37 -17.61
CA SER A 81 10.64 -16.37 -17.25
C SER A 81 11.05 -17.78 -17.67
N ARG A 82 11.58 -17.93 -18.89
CA ARG A 82 12.06 -19.25 -19.39
C ARG A 82 13.29 -19.74 -18.64
N ARG A 83 14.30 -18.87 -18.42
CA ARG A 83 15.52 -19.24 -17.67
C ARG A 83 15.23 -19.61 -16.23
N TRP A 84 14.31 -18.86 -15.61
CA TRP A 84 13.84 -19.13 -14.25
C TRP A 84 12.91 -20.34 -14.18
N GLN A 85 12.42 -20.82 -15.33
CA GLN A 85 11.39 -21.88 -15.41
C GLN A 85 10.16 -21.52 -14.58
N ALA A 86 9.69 -20.28 -14.71
CA ALA A 86 8.59 -19.76 -13.91
C ALA A 86 7.32 -20.60 -14.10
N SER A 87 6.80 -21.16 -13.01
CA SER A 87 5.52 -21.85 -12.98
C SER A 87 4.32 -20.87 -13.01
N VAL A 88 4.55 -19.66 -12.50
CA VAL A 88 3.59 -18.55 -12.56
C VAL A 88 4.33 -17.22 -12.68
N VAL A 89 3.74 -16.27 -13.40
CA VAL A 89 4.24 -14.90 -13.48
C VAL A 89 3.19 -13.95 -12.94
N HIS A 90 3.59 -13.15 -11.95
CA HIS A 90 2.70 -12.22 -11.25
C HIS A 90 3.18 -10.78 -11.45
N SER A 91 2.36 -9.96 -12.09
CA SER A 91 2.67 -8.55 -12.33
C SER A 91 1.95 -7.62 -11.35
N HIS A 92 2.62 -6.56 -10.95
CA HIS A 92 2.12 -5.55 -10.01
C HIS A 92 2.05 -4.18 -10.67
N GLY A 93 0.84 -3.64 -10.78
CA GLY A 93 0.54 -2.34 -11.38
C GLY A 93 0.53 -2.34 -12.91
N LEU A 94 -0.15 -1.35 -13.49
CA LEU A 94 -0.52 -1.27 -14.91
C LEU A 94 0.66 -1.44 -15.88
N ARG A 95 1.79 -0.75 -15.60
CA ARG A 95 2.96 -0.81 -16.49
C ARG A 95 3.59 -2.20 -16.56
N ALA A 96 3.78 -2.84 -15.42
CA ALA A 96 4.34 -4.20 -15.35
C ALA A 96 3.42 -5.20 -16.07
N GLY A 97 2.10 -5.11 -15.83
CA GLY A 97 1.12 -5.93 -16.49
C GLY A 97 1.11 -5.77 -18.02
N THR A 98 1.18 -4.52 -18.53
CA THR A 98 1.26 -4.24 -19.97
C THR A 98 2.51 -4.85 -20.60
N LEU A 99 3.67 -4.76 -19.94
CA LEU A 99 4.91 -5.36 -20.41
C LEU A 99 4.84 -6.89 -20.40
N LEU A 100 4.30 -7.47 -19.33
CA LEU A 100 4.16 -8.93 -19.20
C LEU A 100 3.22 -9.51 -20.24
N ARG A 101 2.08 -8.87 -20.51
CA ARG A 101 1.17 -9.25 -21.60
C ARG A 101 1.89 -9.31 -22.95
N ARG A 102 2.71 -8.29 -23.26
CA ARG A 102 3.52 -8.25 -24.48
C ARG A 102 4.62 -9.31 -24.49
N ALA A 103 5.12 -9.69 -23.34
CA ALA A 103 6.18 -10.69 -23.21
C ALA A 103 5.73 -12.09 -23.68
N ARG A 104 4.46 -12.47 -23.54
CA ARG A 104 3.91 -13.79 -23.93
C ARG A 104 4.79 -14.91 -23.37
N THR A 105 4.95 -14.96 -22.04
CA THR A 105 5.90 -15.87 -21.34
C THR A 105 5.55 -17.34 -21.50
N GLY A 106 4.30 -17.68 -21.77
CA GLY A 106 3.77 -19.06 -21.82
C GLY A 106 3.34 -19.58 -20.45
N ALA A 107 3.84 -19.00 -19.35
CA ALA A 107 3.42 -19.37 -18.00
C ALA A 107 2.09 -18.69 -17.63
N PRO A 108 1.29 -19.31 -16.74
CA PRO A 108 0.10 -18.70 -16.13
C PRO A 108 0.39 -17.30 -15.58
N GLN A 109 -0.56 -16.36 -15.78
CA GLN A 109 -0.40 -14.97 -15.39
C GLN A 109 -1.43 -14.55 -14.36
N VAL A 110 -0.94 -13.93 -13.28
CA VAL A 110 -1.73 -13.25 -12.25
C VAL A 110 -1.37 -11.76 -12.29
N HIS A 111 -2.31 -10.89 -12.00
CA HIS A 111 -2.07 -9.45 -11.93
C HIS A 111 -2.65 -8.84 -10.67
N SER A 112 -1.83 -8.11 -9.90
CA SER A 112 -2.27 -7.32 -8.73
C SER A 112 -2.49 -5.87 -9.09
N HIS A 113 -3.64 -5.36 -8.69
CA HIS A 113 -4.05 -3.97 -8.87
C HIS A 113 -3.82 -3.17 -7.59
N HIS A 114 -2.99 -2.12 -7.71
CA HIS A 114 -2.67 -1.16 -6.66
C HIS A 114 -3.13 0.24 -7.07
N LEU A 115 -4.32 0.34 -7.68
CA LEU A 115 -4.86 1.59 -8.19
C LEU A 115 -5.80 2.21 -7.18
N ASP A 116 -5.76 3.51 -7.09
CA ASP A 116 -6.58 4.34 -6.23
C ASP A 116 -7.58 5.21 -7.01
N GLY A 117 -7.97 4.78 -8.20
CA GLY A 117 -8.96 5.45 -9.04
C GLY A 117 -8.35 6.40 -10.08
N TRP A 118 -9.21 7.28 -10.67
CA TRP A 118 -8.87 8.13 -11.82
C TRP A 118 -8.39 9.54 -11.41
N PHE A 119 -7.62 9.66 -10.37
CA PHE A 119 -7.36 10.86 -9.62
C PHE A 119 -6.75 11.96 -10.44
N THR A 120 -6.68 12.59 -11.22
CA THR A 120 -5.99 13.76 -11.82
C THR A 120 -5.88 13.72 -13.34
N ALA A 121 -6.49 12.75 -13.97
CA ALA A 121 -6.34 12.60 -15.39
C ALA A 121 -7.45 13.33 -16.15
N SER A 122 -7.10 13.95 -17.31
CA SER A 122 -8.08 14.40 -18.26
C SER A 122 -9.00 13.25 -18.69
N PRO A 123 -10.27 13.50 -19.11
CA PRO A 123 -11.19 12.45 -19.58
C PRO A 123 -10.58 11.50 -20.61
N LEU A 124 -9.75 12.02 -21.51
CA LEU A 124 -9.05 11.22 -22.51
C LEU A 124 -8.05 10.24 -21.85
N ARG A 125 -7.27 10.69 -20.86
CA ARG A 125 -6.33 9.82 -20.14
C ARG A 125 -7.07 8.75 -19.32
N VAL A 126 -8.19 9.10 -18.71
CA VAL A 126 -9.07 8.14 -18.02
C VAL A 126 -9.55 7.07 -19.01
N ALA A 127 -10.02 7.46 -20.20
CA ALA A 127 -10.48 6.51 -21.21
C ALA A 127 -9.35 5.56 -21.68
N ILE A 128 -8.15 6.09 -21.90
CA ILE A 128 -6.96 5.30 -22.27
C ILE A 128 -6.62 4.30 -21.15
N HIS A 129 -6.48 4.75 -19.91
CA HIS A 129 -6.16 3.89 -18.78
C HIS A 129 -7.24 2.83 -18.53
N ARG A 130 -8.52 3.19 -18.68
CA ARG A 130 -9.64 2.24 -18.58
C ARG A 130 -9.52 1.16 -19.65
N HIS A 131 -9.21 1.54 -20.89
CA HIS A 131 -8.98 0.58 -21.96
C HIS A 131 -7.80 -0.35 -21.65
N GLU A 132 -6.66 0.21 -21.23
CA GLU A 132 -5.48 -0.59 -20.84
C GLU A 132 -5.78 -1.58 -19.73
N LEU A 133 -6.52 -1.17 -18.69
CA LEU A 133 -6.94 -2.04 -17.61
C LEU A 133 -7.87 -3.17 -18.09
N ARG A 134 -8.85 -2.85 -18.93
CA ARG A 134 -9.72 -3.87 -19.55
C ARG A 134 -8.93 -4.93 -20.30
N VAL A 135 -7.95 -4.49 -21.09
CA VAL A 135 -7.08 -5.39 -21.84
C VAL A 135 -6.25 -6.26 -20.90
N LEU A 136 -5.77 -5.70 -19.79
CA LEU A 136 -5.04 -6.43 -18.76
C LEU A 136 -5.92 -7.46 -18.03
N CYS A 137 -7.11 -7.06 -17.62
CA CYS A 137 -8.06 -7.95 -16.95
C CYS A 137 -8.48 -9.16 -17.83
N ARG A 138 -8.46 -8.99 -19.14
CA ARG A 138 -8.70 -10.10 -20.08
C ARG A 138 -7.48 -10.98 -20.31
N ALA A 139 -6.27 -10.43 -20.18
CA ALA A 139 -5.03 -11.12 -20.50
C ALA A 139 -4.52 -12.03 -19.38
N ALA A 140 -4.64 -11.63 -18.13
CA ALA A 140 -4.25 -12.47 -16.99
C ALA A 140 -5.39 -13.42 -16.61
N GLN A 141 -5.05 -14.61 -16.13
CA GLN A 141 -6.03 -15.63 -15.75
C GLN A 141 -6.83 -15.22 -14.53
N LEU A 142 -6.15 -14.65 -13.53
CA LEU A 142 -6.78 -14.09 -12.34
C LEU A 142 -6.23 -12.71 -12.02
N GLN A 143 -7.10 -11.90 -11.42
CA GLN A 143 -6.81 -10.56 -10.93
C GLN A 143 -6.82 -10.58 -9.40
N ILE A 144 -5.87 -9.91 -8.78
CA ILE A 144 -5.86 -9.67 -7.34
C ILE A 144 -6.18 -8.18 -7.11
N ALA A 145 -7.27 -7.92 -6.41
CA ALA A 145 -7.61 -6.60 -5.88
C ALA A 145 -7.12 -6.50 -4.43
N VAL A 146 -6.40 -5.43 -4.09
CA VAL A 146 -5.83 -5.27 -2.75
C VAL A 146 -6.84 -4.85 -1.68
N SER A 147 -8.08 -4.57 -2.08
CA SER A 147 -9.23 -4.23 -1.24
C SER A 147 -10.54 -4.49 -1.98
N ASN A 148 -11.67 -4.53 -1.26
CA ASN A 148 -12.99 -4.59 -1.90
C ASN A 148 -13.24 -3.36 -2.77
N ALA A 149 -12.84 -2.17 -2.33
CA ALA A 149 -12.96 -0.95 -3.11
C ALA A 149 -12.22 -1.05 -4.47
N VAL A 150 -11.05 -1.68 -4.51
CA VAL A 150 -10.35 -1.96 -5.77
C VAL A 150 -11.08 -3.01 -6.60
N ALA A 151 -11.67 -4.04 -5.98
CA ALA A 151 -12.45 -5.05 -6.70
C ALA A 151 -13.70 -4.43 -7.34
N GLU A 152 -14.46 -3.63 -6.61
CA GLU A 152 -15.61 -2.87 -7.11
C GLU A 152 -15.22 -1.96 -8.27
N PHE A 153 -14.13 -1.20 -8.13
CA PHE A 153 -13.59 -0.40 -9.21
C PHE A 153 -13.29 -1.22 -10.48
N LEU A 154 -12.69 -2.41 -10.32
CA LEU A 154 -12.37 -3.28 -11.44
C LEU A 154 -13.62 -3.85 -12.10
N THR A 155 -14.64 -4.23 -11.35
CA THR A 155 -15.88 -4.81 -11.89
C THR A 155 -16.78 -3.73 -12.50
N ASP A 156 -17.03 -2.65 -11.77
CA ASP A 156 -18.08 -1.70 -12.11
C ASP A 156 -17.58 -0.63 -13.10
N GLU A 157 -16.36 -0.14 -12.93
CA GLU A 157 -15.85 0.91 -13.80
C GLU A 157 -14.96 0.39 -14.94
N VAL A 158 -14.16 -0.66 -14.68
CA VAL A 158 -13.30 -1.24 -15.71
C VAL A 158 -14.03 -2.30 -16.52
N GLY A 159 -15.00 -3.03 -15.92
CA GLY A 159 -15.74 -4.12 -16.54
C GLY A 159 -14.95 -5.44 -16.55
N ALA A 160 -14.22 -5.71 -15.47
CA ALA A 160 -13.57 -6.99 -15.25
C ALA A 160 -14.59 -8.07 -14.90
N ASP A 161 -14.34 -9.31 -15.33
CA ASP A 161 -15.15 -10.46 -14.93
C ASP A 161 -14.93 -10.74 -13.43
N SER A 162 -15.97 -10.55 -12.61
CA SER A 162 -15.92 -10.75 -11.15
C SER A 162 -15.47 -12.16 -10.75
N ARG A 163 -15.78 -13.19 -11.56
CA ARG A 163 -15.33 -14.57 -11.34
C ARG A 163 -13.81 -14.71 -11.39
N ARG A 164 -13.12 -13.77 -12.04
CA ARG A 164 -11.65 -13.74 -12.19
C ARG A 164 -10.98 -12.76 -11.24
N VAL A 165 -11.70 -12.08 -10.37
CA VAL A 165 -11.18 -11.17 -9.36
C VAL A 165 -11.15 -11.87 -8.01
N ARG A 166 -10.02 -11.78 -7.32
CA ARG A 166 -9.83 -12.25 -5.94
C ARG A 166 -9.41 -11.07 -5.08
N VAL A 167 -10.10 -10.86 -3.96
CA VAL A 167 -9.71 -9.83 -2.99
C VAL A 167 -8.68 -10.42 -2.04
N ILE A 168 -7.48 -9.88 -2.08
CA ILE A 168 -6.39 -10.24 -1.16
C ILE A 168 -5.81 -8.94 -0.61
N ALA A 169 -6.15 -8.63 0.63
CA ALA A 169 -5.62 -7.47 1.32
C ALA A 169 -4.09 -7.53 1.38
N ASN A 170 -3.44 -6.38 1.22
CA ASN A 170 -2.00 -6.31 1.45
C ASN A 170 -1.67 -6.73 2.88
N GLY A 171 -0.54 -7.42 3.03
CA GLY A 171 -0.01 -7.81 4.32
C GLY A 171 1.22 -6.99 4.70
N ILE A 172 1.39 -6.77 5.99
CA ILE A 172 2.62 -6.20 6.56
C ILE A 172 3.28 -7.20 7.51
N HIS A 173 4.58 -7.06 7.72
CA HIS A 173 5.24 -7.59 8.91
C HIS A 173 4.87 -6.65 10.06
N PRO A 174 4.10 -7.11 11.08
CA PRO A 174 3.67 -6.23 12.16
C PRO A 174 4.86 -5.62 12.90
N LEU A 175 4.78 -4.33 13.19
CA LEU A 175 5.73 -3.67 14.08
C LEU A 175 5.53 -4.16 15.52
N PRO A 176 6.56 -4.08 16.38
CA PRO A 176 6.41 -4.36 17.80
C PRO A 176 5.28 -3.51 18.39
N ALA A 177 4.32 -4.17 19.02
CA ALA A 177 3.19 -3.50 19.64
C ALA A 177 3.58 -2.96 21.02
N VAL A 178 3.38 -1.66 21.22
CA VAL A 178 3.48 -1.01 22.52
C VAL A 178 2.08 -0.50 22.87
N PRO A 179 1.23 -1.31 23.53
CA PRO A 179 -0.10 -0.86 23.95
C PRO A 179 0.00 0.36 24.88
N ARG A 180 -0.81 1.37 24.61
CA ARG A 180 -0.82 2.62 25.37
C ARG A 180 -2.13 2.74 26.13
N THR A 181 -2.02 3.08 27.40
CA THR A 181 -3.19 3.26 28.28
C THR A 181 -3.77 4.65 28.19
N ALA A 182 -2.95 5.64 27.79
CA ALA A 182 -3.35 7.02 27.59
C ALA A 182 -2.35 7.69 26.63
N PRO A 183 -2.73 8.80 25.95
CA PRO A 183 -1.75 9.63 25.27
C PRO A 183 -0.85 10.34 26.29
N ASP A 184 0.43 10.48 26.01
CA ASP A 184 1.37 11.27 26.81
C ASP A 184 1.56 12.69 26.29
N GLY A 185 0.90 13.01 25.17
CA GLY A 185 0.93 14.31 24.50
C GLY A 185 -0.16 14.44 23.45
N ARG A 186 0.04 15.34 22.50
CA ARG A 186 -0.89 15.61 21.39
C ARG A 186 -0.14 15.64 20.04
N ARG A 187 0.80 14.70 19.88
CA ARG A 187 1.66 14.58 18.70
C ARG A 187 1.00 13.69 17.67
N VAL A 188 0.66 14.25 16.54
CA VAL A 188 0.06 13.53 15.42
C VAL A 188 1.11 13.19 14.38
N GLY A 189 1.15 11.95 13.91
CA GLY A 189 2.04 11.49 12.85
C GLY A 189 1.31 11.33 11.52
N VAL A 190 1.87 11.87 10.45
CA VAL A 190 1.52 11.54 9.06
C VAL A 190 2.75 10.97 8.39
N LEU A 191 2.66 9.73 7.91
CA LEU A 191 3.74 9.09 7.15
C LEU A 191 3.25 8.80 5.74
N ALA A 192 3.70 9.57 4.75
CA ALA A 192 3.19 9.46 3.39
C ALA A 192 4.17 10.01 2.36
N ARG A 193 4.04 9.57 1.11
CA ARG A 193 4.62 10.32 0.00
C ARG A 193 3.88 11.65 -0.14
N LEU A 194 4.62 12.77 -0.24
CA LEU A 194 4.03 14.10 -0.30
C LEU A 194 3.48 14.38 -1.70
N THR A 195 2.27 13.89 -1.92
CA THR A 195 1.48 14.06 -3.16
C THR A 195 0.04 14.44 -2.80
N GLN A 196 -0.64 15.09 -3.72
CA GLN A 196 -2.02 15.55 -3.54
C GLN A 196 -2.98 14.44 -3.08
N SER A 197 -2.81 13.22 -3.58
CA SER A 197 -3.66 12.08 -3.21
C SER A 197 -3.54 11.69 -1.74
N LYS A 198 -2.42 12.01 -1.07
CA LYS A 198 -2.18 11.67 0.34
C LYS A 198 -2.75 12.70 1.33
N GLY A 199 -3.20 13.88 0.86
CA GLY A 199 -3.95 14.83 1.64
C GLY A 199 -3.19 15.45 2.82
N VAL A 200 -1.87 15.58 2.73
CA VAL A 200 -1.06 16.16 3.82
C VAL A 200 -1.43 17.62 4.07
N ASP A 201 -1.89 18.33 3.06
CA ASP A 201 -2.48 19.66 3.17
C ASP A 201 -3.71 19.68 4.08
N ILE A 202 -4.55 18.65 4.06
CA ILE A 202 -5.72 18.51 4.96
C ILE A 202 -5.25 18.39 6.41
N ALA A 203 -4.16 17.67 6.68
CA ALA A 203 -3.58 17.56 8.01
C ALA A 203 -3.05 18.91 8.52
N ILE A 204 -2.39 19.69 7.67
CA ILE A 204 -1.92 21.04 8.02
C ILE A 204 -3.12 21.97 8.30
N LEU A 205 -4.14 21.97 7.45
CA LEU A 205 -5.36 22.74 7.64
C LEU A 205 -6.12 22.33 8.92
N ALA A 206 -6.04 21.06 9.33
CA ALA A 206 -6.67 20.58 10.56
C ALA A 206 -6.07 21.28 11.81
N LEU A 207 -4.76 21.58 11.84
CA LEU A 207 -4.14 22.30 12.94
C LEU A 207 -4.64 23.74 13.07
N ALA A 208 -5.07 24.36 11.97
CA ALA A 208 -5.62 25.73 11.98
C ALA A 208 -7.05 25.81 12.52
N THR A 209 -7.73 24.66 12.69
CA THR A 209 -9.10 24.63 13.25
C THR A 209 -9.09 24.80 14.78
N PRO A 210 -10.20 25.21 15.41
CA PRO A 210 -10.27 25.32 16.86
C PRO A 210 -9.86 24.05 17.61
N ALA A 211 -10.31 22.87 17.17
CA ALA A 211 -9.97 21.58 17.76
C ALA A 211 -8.51 21.18 17.52
N GLY A 212 -7.88 21.71 16.49
CA GLY A 212 -6.47 21.44 16.16
C GLY A 212 -5.45 22.29 16.89
N ARG A 213 -5.88 23.30 17.68
CA ARG A 213 -4.97 24.26 18.33
C ARG A 213 -3.96 23.64 19.28
N SER A 214 -4.34 22.56 19.94
CA SER A 214 -3.47 21.84 20.89
C SER A 214 -2.61 20.75 20.24
N LEU A 215 -2.80 20.47 18.96
CA LEU A 215 -2.10 19.40 18.24
C LEU A 215 -0.77 19.90 17.66
N THR A 216 0.22 19.01 17.63
CA THR A 216 1.45 19.16 16.82
C THR A 216 1.49 18.07 15.76
N LEU A 217 2.12 18.34 14.63
CA LEU A 217 2.12 17.46 13.46
C LEU A 217 3.54 17.10 13.03
N ASN A 218 3.86 15.82 13.06
CA ASN A 218 5.08 15.25 12.52
C ASN A 218 4.78 14.65 11.13
N ILE A 219 5.42 15.18 10.10
CA ILE A 219 5.26 14.72 8.71
C ILE A 219 6.51 13.98 8.27
N GLY A 220 6.40 12.66 8.15
CA GLY A 220 7.42 11.80 7.57
C GLY A 220 7.13 11.53 6.10
N GLY A 221 8.14 11.68 5.26
CA GLY A 221 8.08 11.40 3.83
C GLY A 221 8.64 12.51 2.96
N ALA A 222 8.74 12.23 1.67
CA ALA A 222 9.20 13.15 0.64
C ALA A 222 8.24 13.14 -0.55
N GLY A 223 8.28 14.18 -1.39
CA GLY A 223 7.46 14.25 -2.60
C GLY A 223 7.40 15.65 -3.19
N PRO A 224 6.76 15.77 -4.37
CA PRO A 224 6.72 17.03 -5.12
C PRO A 224 5.96 18.16 -4.40
N GLU A 225 5.06 17.85 -3.45
CA GLU A 225 4.24 18.84 -2.75
C GLU A 225 4.99 19.49 -1.56
N LEU A 226 6.23 19.08 -1.22
CA LEU A 226 6.91 19.54 0.00
C LEU A 226 6.93 21.07 0.11
N ALA A 227 7.37 21.78 -0.93
CA ALA A 227 7.46 23.25 -0.89
C ALA A 227 6.07 23.88 -0.66
N ALA A 228 5.06 23.44 -1.39
CA ALA A 228 3.69 23.94 -1.24
C ALA A 228 3.10 23.67 0.16
N LEU A 229 3.45 22.53 0.77
CA LEU A 229 3.01 22.17 2.12
C LEU A 229 3.68 23.05 3.20
N VAL A 230 4.96 23.36 3.02
CA VAL A 230 5.68 24.31 3.90
C VAL A 230 5.05 25.69 3.80
N ASP A 231 4.83 26.19 2.58
CA ASP A 231 4.20 27.50 2.34
C ASP A 231 2.76 27.55 2.93
N LEU A 232 2.03 26.45 2.82
CA LEU A 232 0.67 26.34 3.42
C LEU A 232 0.75 26.48 4.95
N ALA A 233 1.67 25.78 5.62
CA ALA A 233 1.81 25.85 7.07
C ALA A 233 2.09 27.29 7.56
N PHE A 234 2.93 28.02 6.84
CA PHE A 234 3.17 29.46 7.11
C PHE A 234 1.91 30.31 6.87
N THR A 235 1.24 30.10 5.73
CA THR A 235 0.07 30.89 5.32
C THR A 235 -1.09 30.77 6.33
N VAL A 236 -1.31 29.57 6.89
CA VAL A 236 -2.38 29.32 7.86
C VAL A 236 -1.94 29.49 9.31
N GLY A 237 -0.70 29.94 9.56
CA GLY A 237 -0.19 30.32 10.87
C GLY A 237 0.04 29.14 11.83
N VAL A 238 0.48 27.98 11.32
CA VAL A 238 0.71 26.76 12.12
C VAL A 238 2.14 26.20 11.96
N ALA A 239 3.03 26.92 11.31
CA ALA A 239 4.37 26.46 10.98
C ALA A 239 5.21 26.05 12.21
N ASP A 240 4.99 26.70 13.36
CA ASP A 240 5.61 26.39 14.65
C ASP A 240 5.19 25.03 15.26
N ARG A 241 4.11 24.48 14.76
CA ARG A 241 3.54 23.18 15.20
C ARG A 241 3.64 22.05 14.16
N VAL A 242 4.34 22.29 13.05
CA VAL A 242 4.53 21.32 11.96
C VAL A 242 5.99 20.98 11.80
N ASN A 243 6.35 19.72 11.95
CA ASN A 243 7.71 19.21 11.79
C ASN A 243 7.80 18.35 10.52
N PHE A 244 8.54 18.81 9.51
CA PHE A 244 8.85 18.03 8.31
C PHE A 244 10.13 17.23 8.55
N LEU A 245 10.01 15.90 8.67
CA LEU A 245 11.10 14.99 9.05
C LEU A 245 11.85 14.39 7.85
N GLY A 246 11.39 14.66 6.62
CA GLY A 246 11.96 14.02 5.44
C GLY A 246 11.65 12.51 5.39
N GLU A 247 12.48 11.74 4.69
CA GLU A 247 12.31 10.30 4.56
C GLU A 247 12.53 9.57 5.89
N VAL A 248 11.52 8.86 6.35
CA VAL A 248 11.56 8.05 7.56
C VAL A 248 11.97 6.63 7.20
N ARG A 249 13.12 6.20 7.71
CA ARG A 249 13.63 4.83 7.56
C ARG A 249 13.16 3.93 8.69
N ASP A 250 13.17 4.43 9.91
CA ASP A 250 12.71 3.74 11.11
C ASP A 250 11.25 4.12 11.42
N ARG A 251 10.34 3.28 10.97
CA ARG A 251 8.89 3.47 11.18
C ARG A 251 8.48 3.22 12.62
N GLU A 252 9.16 2.32 13.31
CA GLU A 252 8.92 2.02 14.72
C GLU A 252 9.21 3.25 15.57
N GLN A 253 10.39 3.85 15.41
CA GLN A 253 10.77 5.08 16.10
C GLN A 253 9.82 6.24 15.76
N PHE A 254 9.41 6.37 14.50
CA PHE A 254 8.47 7.39 14.08
C PHE A 254 7.12 7.27 14.80
N PHE A 255 6.51 6.08 14.80
CA PHE A 255 5.23 5.86 15.46
C PHE A 255 5.34 5.91 16.98
N ALA A 256 6.47 5.50 17.57
CA ALA A 256 6.73 5.64 19.00
C ALA A 256 6.72 7.12 19.45
N GLY A 257 7.17 8.03 18.58
CA GLY A 257 7.17 9.47 18.83
C GLY A 257 5.83 10.18 18.66
N CYS A 258 4.75 9.46 18.31
CA CYS A 258 3.42 10.02 18.06
C CYS A 258 2.39 9.47 19.07
N ASP A 259 1.33 10.23 19.33
CA ASP A 259 0.19 9.82 20.16
C ASP A 259 -1.00 9.37 19.30
N LEU A 260 -1.03 9.77 18.02
CA LEU A 260 -2.06 9.46 17.06
C LEU A 260 -1.47 9.45 15.65
N ALA A 261 -1.95 8.59 14.76
CA ALA A 261 -1.61 8.66 13.35
C ALA A 261 -2.79 9.18 12.52
N TRP A 262 -2.50 10.07 11.55
CA TRP A 262 -3.46 10.49 10.54
C TRP A 262 -3.14 9.88 9.18
N VAL A 263 -4.20 9.42 8.49
CA VAL A 263 -4.13 9.01 7.08
C VAL A 263 -5.20 9.80 6.29
N PRO A 264 -4.95 11.10 6.04
CA PRO A 264 -5.95 12.03 5.49
C PRO A 264 -6.08 11.93 3.97
N SER A 265 -5.82 10.76 3.41
CA SER A 265 -5.77 10.53 1.96
C SER A 265 -7.07 10.92 1.27
N ARG A 266 -6.95 11.51 0.06
CA ARG A 266 -8.08 11.69 -0.87
C ARG A 266 -8.39 10.39 -1.61
N ALA A 267 -7.39 9.53 -1.71
CA ALA A 267 -7.49 8.21 -2.32
C ALA A 267 -6.46 7.26 -1.72
N GLU A 268 -6.88 6.03 -1.46
CA GLU A 268 -6.03 5.01 -0.87
C GLU A 268 -6.51 3.61 -1.29
N PRO A 269 -5.81 2.92 -2.19
CA PRO A 269 -6.21 1.58 -2.63
C PRO A 269 -6.29 0.58 -1.48
N PHE A 270 -5.38 0.72 -0.51
CA PHE A 270 -5.36 -0.11 0.68
C PHE A 270 -5.10 0.71 1.96
N GLY A 271 -3.86 1.12 2.22
CA GLY A 271 -3.49 1.87 3.43
C GLY A 271 -2.47 1.14 4.30
N LEU A 272 -1.33 0.74 3.73
CA LEU A 272 -0.25 0.06 4.47
C LEU A 272 0.17 0.82 5.72
N VAL A 273 0.28 2.15 5.63
CA VAL A 273 0.67 3.00 6.77
C VAL A 273 -0.34 2.95 7.92
N ALA A 274 -1.65 2.83 7.61
CA ALA A 274 -2.66 2.64 8.65
C ALA A 274 -2.45 1.30 9.38
N CYS A 275 -2.18 0.23 8.64
CA CYS A 275 -1.85 -1.07 9.24
C CYS A 275 -0.56 -1.02 10.07
N GLU A 276 0.48 -0.33 9.60
CA GLU A 276 1.75 -0.17 10.32
C GLU A 276 1.55 0.58 11.64
N ALA A 277 0.87 1.72 11.61
CA ALA A 277 0.53 2.48 12.82
C ALA A 277 -0.31 1.65 13.80
N MET A 278 -1.38 0.99 13.32
CA MET A 278 -2.22 0.13 14.15
C MET A 278 -1.42 -1.05 14.74
N SER A 279 -0.49 -1.64 13.97
CA SER A 279 0.32 -2.76 14.46
C SER A 279 1.24 -2.37 15.61
N SER A 280 1.71 -1.12 15.64
CA SER A 280 2.53 -0.58 16.74
C SER A 280 1.71 -0.20 18.00
N GLY A 281 0.37 -0.34 17.96
CA GLY A 281 -0.52 0.09 19.03
C GLY A 281 -0.90 1.57 18.96
N LEU A 282 -0.59 2.26 17.86
CA LEU A 282 -0.95 3.66 17.69
C LEU A 282 -2.36 3.78 17.11
N PRO A 283 -3.31 4.47 17.76
CA PRO A 283 -4.62 4.74 17.19
C PRO A 283 -4.53 5.53 15.88
N VAL A 284 -5.45 5.27 14.95
CA VAL A 284 -5.45 5.89 13.61
C VAL A 284 -6.77 6.62 13.38
N VAL A 285 -6.70 7.85 12.88
CA VAL A 285 -7.82 8.56 12.28
C VAL A 285 -7.56 8.75 10.79
N ALA A 286 -8.48 8.29 9.95
CA ALA A 286 -8.29 8.29 8.51
C ALA A 286 -9.48 8.84 7.73
N SER A 287 -9.25 9.22 6.48
CA SER A 287 -10.33 9.54 5.54
C SER A 287 -11.12 8.28 5.18
N ARG A 288 -12.43 8.44 5.00
CA ARG A 288 -13.35 7.39 4.51
C ARG A 288 -13.17 7.18 3.01
N VAL A 289 -12.05 6.58 2.60
CA VAL A 289 -11.74 6.31 1.20
C VAL A 289 -11.12 4.92 1.02
N GLY A 290 -11.47 4.25 -0.06
CA GLY A 290 -10.88 2.99 -0.52
C GLY A 290 -10.67 1.96 0.60
N GLY A 291 -9.51 1.35 0.62
CA GLY A 291 -9.15 0.31 1.60
C GLY A 291 -9.10 0.77 3.06
N LEU A 292 -9.00 2.08 3.33
CA LEU A 292 -8.99 2.60 4.71
C LEU A 292 -10.31 2.27 5.43
N THR A 293 -11.44 2.26 4.72
CA THR A 293 -12.73 1.90 5.32
C THR A 293 -12.75 0.44 5.77
N GLU A 294 -12.06 -0.44 5.05
CA GLU A 294 -11.97 -1.86 5.38
C GLU A 294 -10.98 -2.12 6.54
N ILE A 295 -9.88 -1.35 6.59
CA ILE A 295 -8.89 -1.44 7.68
C ILE A 295 -9.52 -0.99 9.00
N LEU A 296 -10.24 0.13 8.98
CA LEU A 296 -10.83 0.77 10.17
C LEU A 296 -12.30 0.40 10.40
N ASP A 297 -12.83 -0.60 9.71
CA ASP A 297 -14.19 -1.13 9.84
C ASP A 297 -14.55 -1.48 11.30
N PRO A 298 -15.80 -1.41 11.77
CA PRO A 298 -16.18 -1.62 13.17
C PRO A 298 -15.49 -2.80 13.87
N PRO A 299 -15.06 -2.61 15.14
CA PRO A 299 -15.45 -1.56 16.07
C PRO A 299 -14.75 -0.20 15.91
N LEU A 300 -13.92 -0.01 14.88
CA LEU A 300 -13.08 1.18 14.69
C LEU A 300 -13.72 2.27 13.81
N ALA A 301 -14.95 2.11 13.34
CA ALA A 301 -15.64 3.01 12.42
C ALA A 301 -15.75 4.48 12.90
N GLY A 302 -15.64 4.71 14.20
CA GLY A 302 -15.60 6.06 14.76
C GLY A 302 -14.33 6.86 14.45
N LEU A 303 -13.31 6.22 13.89
CA LEU A 303 -12.03 6.83 13.54
C LEU A 303 -11.90 7.16 12.05
N VAL A 304 -12.97 7.09 11.29
CA VAL A 304 -13.00 7.53 9.90
C VAL A 304 -13.80 8.84 9.78
N VAL A 305 -13.26 9.76 8.99
CA VAL A 305 -13.88 11.06 8.70
C VAL A 305 -14.11 11.20 7.20
N MET A 306 -15.02 12.07 6.80
CA MET A 306 -15.21 12.39 5.38
C MET A 306 -13.90 12.94 4.80
N PRO A 307 -13.51 12.56 3.59
CA PRO A 307 -12.30 13.06 2.96
C PRO A 307 -12.37 14.58 2.79
N ALA A 308 -11.20 15.23 2.77
CA ALA A 308 -11.07 16.69 2.64
C ALA A 308 -11.82 17.49 3.73
N ASN A 309 -11.98 16.94 4.93
CA ASN A 309 -12.62 17.61 6.07
C ASN A 309 -11.62 17.81 7.23
N PRO A 310 -10.82 18.89 7.22
CA PRO A 310 -9.83 19.15 8.26
C PRO A 310 -10.46 19.37 9.65
N ALA A 311 -11.64 19.97 9.72
CA ALA A 311 -12.32 20.20 10.99
C ALA A 311 -12.77 18.89 11.66
N ALA A 312 -13.35 17.96 10.89
CA ALA A 312 -13.72 16.65 11.41
C ALA A 312 -12.47 15.84 11.83
N LEU A 313 -11.38 15.90 11.05
CA LEU A 313 -10.12 15.23 11.37
C LEU A 313 -9.59 15.70 12.73
N ALA A 314 -9.49 17.00 12.95
CA ALA A 314 -9.05 17.59 14.22
C ALA A 314 -10.00 17.26 15.37
N SER A 315 -11.33 17.42 15.18
CA SER A 315 -12.32 17.22 16.25
C SER A 315 -12.38 15.78 16.73
N VAL A 316 -12.39 14.80 15.82
CA VAL A 316 -12.37 13.36 16.17
C VAL A 316 -11.08 13.01 16.91
N SER A 317 -9.96 13.59 16.49
CA SER A 317 -8.65 13.35 17.12
C SER A 317 -8.56 13.96 18.52
N ALA A 318 -8.98 15.20 18.68
CA ALA A 318 -9.02 15.84 20.00
C ALA A 318 -9.91 15.08 20.97
N GLY A 319 -11.12 14.69 20.55
CA GLY A 319 -12.04 13.90 21.36
C GLY A 319 -11.47 12.52 21.75
N LEU A 320 -10.70 11.89 20.86
CA LEU A 320 -10.04 10.62 21.21
C LEU A 320 -8.89 10.81 22.21
N LEU A 321 -8.10 11.87 22.06
CA LEU A 321 -7.00 12.17 22.98
C LEU A 321 -7.51 12.63 24.36
N ASP A 322 -8.74 13.11 24.45
CA ASP A 322 -9.41 13.48 25.71
C ASP A 322 -10.19 12.32 26.37
N ASP A 323 -10.22 11.13 25.71
CA ASP A 323 -10.91 9.91 26.19
C ASP A 323 -9.90 8.77 26.36
N PRO A 324 -9.22 8.67 27.52
CA PRO A 324 -8.19 7.65 27.75
C PRO A 324 -8.72 6.21 27.64
N GLU A 325 -9.97 5.97 28.04
CA GLU A 325 -10.56 4.62 27.98
C GLU A 325 -10.72 4.17 26.51
N ARG A 326 -11.31 5.00 25.69
CA ARG A 326 -11.45 4.75 24.25
C ARG A 326 -10.09 4.69 23.55
N TYR A 327 -9.16 5.54 23.92
CA TYR A 327 -7.80 5.54 23.40
C TYR A 327 -7.10 4.19 23.70
N ALA A 328 -7.13 3.73 24.94
CA ALA A 328 -6.54 2.45 25.34
C ALA A 328 -7.20 1.27 24.61
N ALA A 329 -8.53 1.28 24.47
CA ALA A 329 -9.25 0.24 23.76
C ALA A 329 -8.79 0.13 22.28
N LEU A 330 -8.63 1.26 21.58
CA LEU A 330 -8.15 1.28 20.21
C LEU A 330 -6.69 0.89 20.08
N SER A 331 -5.84 1.35 21.00
CA SER A 331 -4.42 0.96 21.08
C SER A 331 -4.25 -0.55 21.22
N ALA A 332 -5.09 -1.20 22.02
CA ALA A 332 -5.06 -2.66 22.21
C ALA A 332 -5.65 -3.42 21.00
N ALA A 333 -6.73 -2.91 20.41
CA ALA A 333 -7.43 -3.59 19.32
C ALA A 333 -6.65 -3.55 17.98
N GLY A 334 -5.88 -2.49 17.72
CA GLY A 334 -5.15 -2.29 16.48
C GLY A 334 -4.21 -3.45 16.12
N PRO A 335 -3.26 -3.83 16.98
CA PRO A 335 -2.30 -4.91 16.71
C PRO A 335 -2.99 -6.26 16.45
N GLU A 336 -4.04 -6.59 17.23
CA GLU A 336 -4.80 -7.82 17.07
C GLU A 336 -5.47 -7.88 15.69
N ARG A 337 -6.11 -6.79 15.28
CA ARG A 337 -6.77 -6.69 13.97
C ARG A 337 -5.77 -6.86 12.83
N VAL A 338 -4.61 -6.20 12.90
CA VAL A 338 -3.57 -6.32 11.88
C VAL A 338 -3.04 -7.75 11.81
N ARG A 339 -2.72 -8.36 12.94
CA ARG A 339 -2.24 -9.74 13.00
C ARG A 339 -3.23 -10.72 12.36
N ARG A 340 -4.52 -10.57 12.64
CA ARG A 340 -5.56 -11.48 12.14
C ARG A 340 -5.91 -11.26 10.67
N ARG A 341 -5.95 -10.02 10.20
CA ARG A 341 -6.51 -9.68 8.87
C ARG A 341 -5.49 -9.21 7.86
N PHE A 342 -4.40 -8.58 8.30
CA PHE A 342 -3.47 -7.85 7.44
C PHE A 342 -2.00 -8.28 7.66
N SER A 343 -1.76 -9.46 8.19
CA SER A 343 -0.40 -10.00 8.30
C SER A 343 0.14 -10.42 6.92
N SER A 344 1.45 -10.28 6.73
CA SER A 344 2.17 -10.75 5.55
C SER A 344 1.94 -12.23 5.29
N THR A 345 1.95 -13.05 6.34
CA THR A 345 1.73 -14.50 6.26
C THR A 345 0.34 -14.83 5.69
N ARG A 346 -0.72 -14.12 6.14
CA ARG A 346 -2.06 -14.30 5.56
C ARG A 346 -2.09 -13.93 4.08
N MET A 347 -1.50 -12.82 3.70
CA MET A 347 -1.38 -12.41 2.30
C MET A 347 -0.65 -13.48 1.48
N GLY A 348 0.48 -13.99 1.97
CA GLY A 348 1.25 -15.04 1.32
C GLY A 348 0.47 -16.33 1.13
N VAL A 349 -0.28 -16.78 2.15
CA VAL A 349 -1.14 -17.98 2.07
C VAL A 349 -2.22 -17.81 1.00
N LEU A 350 -2.95 -16.70 1.00
CA LEU A 350 -4.02 -16.42 0.05
C LEU A 350 -3.48 -16.30 -1.38
N THR A 351 -2.35 -15.61 -1.57
CA THR A 351 -1.73 -15.46 -2.90
C THR A 351 -1.26 -16.80 -3.46
N ARG A 352 -0.70 -17.68 -2.63
CA ARG A 352 -0.38 -19.06 -3.05
C ARG A 352 -1.61 -19.86 -3.44
N GLY A 353 -2.76 -19.61 -2.80
CA GLY A 353 -4.04 -20.17 -3.21
C GLY A 353 -4.41 -19.80 -4.65
N VAL A 354 -4.24 -18.51 -5.00
CA VAL A 354 -4.44 -18.03 -6.39
C VAL A 354 -3.46 -18.69 -7.36
N TYR A 355 -2.19 -18.87 -6.97
CA TYR A 355 -1.22 -19.53 -7.84
C TYR A 355 -1.57 -20.99 -8.11
N ARG A 356 -2.05 -21.73 -7.10
CA ARG A 356 -2.54 -23.11 -7.30
C ARG A 356 -3.74 -23.14 -8.24
N GLU A 357 -4.67 -22.20 -8.10
CA GLU A 357 -5.85 -22.10 -8.96
C GLU A 357 -5.48 -21.94 -10.44
N VAL A 358 -4.46 -21.12 -10.75
CA VAL A 358 -4.05 -20.88 -12.14
C VAL A 358 -3.08 -21.93 -12.69
N THR A 359 -2.40 -22.69 -11.83
CA THR A 359 -1.43 -23.73 -12.25
C THR A 359 -2.05 -25.13 -12.24
N GLY A 360 -3.20 -25.33 -11.60
CA GLY A 360 -3.82 -26.63 -11.43
C GLY A 360 -3.09 -27.56 -10.45
N LEU A 361 -2.26 -27.02 -9.56
CA LEU A 361 -1.41 -27.74 -8.60
C LEU A 361 -2.01 -27.78 -7.20
#